data_2592507adc7c73448c0dcaad8635159c
#
_entry.id   2592507adc7c73448c0dcaad8635159c
#
_cell.length_a   1.000
_cell.length_b   1.000
_cell.length_c   1.000
_cell.angle_alpha   90.00
_cell.angle_beta   90.00
_cell.angle_gamma   90.00
#
_symmetry.space_group_name_H-M   'P 1'
#
loop_
_entity.id
_entity.type
_entity.pdbx_description
1 polymer ?
#
loop_
_entity_poly.entity_id
_entity_poly.type
_entity_poly.pdbx_seq_one_letter_code
_entity_poly.pdbx_strand_id
1 'polypeptide(L)'
;SLSNIEIEGKNYKFYSLKKAEENGLDGISKLPKSIKVLLENLLRYEDDLSVTKNQIEAIKTWLKEKKSKTEIAYRPARVLLQDYTGIPAVADLAAMREAVKDKNKDPNTINPLSAVDLVIDHSVQVDQSAKSDSFDKNVEIEFKRNGERYSFLKWGQQAFNNFRIVPPGTGICHQVNLEYLSKVVWSEEFDGDKYLFPDTLVGTDSCLLYTSDAADDTDSV
;
A
#
# COMPACT_ATOMS: atom_id res chain seq x y z
N SER A 1 -19.73 4.74 -13.68
CA SER A 1 -18.51 5.53 -13.96
C SER A 1 -17.42 4.73 -14.68
N LEU A 2 -17.55 3.38 -14.75
CA LEU A 2 -16.60 2.54 -15.48
C LEU A 2 -16.48 2.96 -16.95
N SER A 3 -15.25 3.07 -17.43
CA SER A 3 -14.90 3.56 -18.77
C SER A 3 -13.70 2.80 -19.32
N ASN A 4 -13.55 2.84 -20.65
CA ASN A 4 -12.42 2.23 -21.35
C ASN A 4 -11.52 3.30 -21.93
N ILE A 5 -10.22 3.00 -22.02
CA ILE A 5 -9.22 3.79 -22.70
C ILE A 5 -8.29 2.86 -23.48
N GLU A 6 -7.95 3.24 -24.68
CA GLU A 6 -6.96 2.54 -25.49
C GLU A 6 -5.61 3.29 -25.41
N ILE A 7 -4.56 2.57 -25.04
CA ILE A 7 -3.19 3.09 -24.97
C ILE A 7 -2.30 2.09 -25.72
N GLU A 8 -1.64 2.56 -26.77
CA GLU A 8 -0.72 1.74 -27.60
C GLU A 8 -1.35 0.43 -28.10
N GLY A 9 -2.62 0.50 -28.56
CA GLY A 9 -3.38 -0.65 -29.07
C GLY A 9 -3.86 -1.63 -27.99
N LYS A 10 -3.73 -1.31 -26.69
CA LYS A 10 -4.23 -2.11 -25.57
C LYS A 10 -5.39 -1.40 -24.90
N ASN A 11 -6.44 -2.16 -24.61
CA ASN A 11 -7.61 -1.65 -23.90
C ASN A 11 -7.42 -1.78 -22.39
N TYR A 12 -7.79 -0.71 -21.70
CA TYR A 12 -7.78 -0.64 -20.23
C TYR A 12 -9.11 -0.12 -19.72
N LYS A 13 -9.51 -0.57 -18.55
CA LYS A 13 -10.66 -0.07 -17.80
C LYS A 13 -10.20 0.91 -16.72
N PHE A 14 -11.01 1.91 -16.43
CA PHE A 14 -10.78 2.85 -15.34
C PHE A 14 -12.10 3.48 -14.87
N TYR A 15 -12.12 4.02 -13.65
CA TYR A 15 -13.28 4.71 -13.12
C TYR A 15 -13.18 6.21 -13.39
N SER A 16 -13.96 6.68 -14.35
CA SER A 16 -13.97 8.07 -14.80
C SER A 16 -14.77 8.96 -13.87
N LEU A 17 -14.10 9.93 -13.22
CA LEU A 17 -14.79 10.93 -12.39
C LEU A 17 -15.68 11.84 -13.22
N LYS A 18 -15.32 12.15 -14.48
CA LYS A 18 -16.18 12.91 -15.38
C LYS A 18 -17.51 12.20 -15.61
N LYS A 19 -17.47 10.91 -15.92
CA LYS A 19 -18.67 10.09 -16.10
C LYS A 19 -19.45 9.90 -14.80
N ALA A 20 -18.78 9.87 -13.66
CA ALA A 20 -19.43 9.85 -12.35
C ALA A 20 -20.18 11.16 -12.08
N GLU A 21 -19.62 12.31 -12.47
CA GLU A 21 -20.29 13.62 -12.38
C GLU A 21 -21.54 13.67 -13.26
N GLU A 22 -21.44 13.20 -14.50
CA GLU A 22 -22.57 13.08 -15.44
C GLU A 22 -23.68 12.15 -14.93
N ASN A 23 -23.33 11.17 -14.10
CA ASN A 23 -24.27 10.18 -13.51
C ASN A 23 -24.76 10.56 -12.10
N GLY A 24 -24.70 11.84 -11.72
CA GLY A 24 -25.35 12.35 -10.50
C GLY A 24 -24.44 12.76 -9.36
N LEU A 25 -23.11 12.62 -9.51
CA LEU A 25 -22.17 13.19 -8.54
C LEU A 25 -21.78 14.64 -8.89
N ASP A 26 -22.78 15.51 -9.01
CA ASP A 26 -22.61 16.90 -9.47
C ASP A 26 -21.56 17.67 -8.67
N GLY A 27 -20.68 18.36 -9.38
CA GLY A 27 -19.70 19.28 -8.83
C GLY A 27 -18.40 18.66 -8.35
N ILE A 28 -18.21 17.34 -8.46
CA ILE A 28 -16.98 16.65 -8.01
C ILE A 28 -15.74 17.07 -8.80
N SER A 29 -15.89 17.67 -9.98
CA SER A 29 -14.80 18.30 -10.73
C SER A 29 -14.06 19.38 -9.93
N LYS A 30 -14.74 20.02 -8.95
CA LYS A 30 -14.20 21.06 -8.05
C LYS A 30 -13.48 20.49 -6.82
N LEU A 31 -13.52 19.18 -6.60
CA LEU A 31 -12.80 18.55 -5.49
C LEU A 31 -11.28 18.73 -5.62
N PRO A 32 -10.55 18.87 -4.50
CA PRO A 32 -9.10 18.73 -4.48
C PRO A 32 -8.63 17.41 -5.09
N LYS A 33 -7.44 17.38 -5.65
CA LYS A 33 -6.90 16.16 -6.31
C LYS A 33 -6.84 14.97 -5.36
N SER A 34 -6.44 15.17 -4.11
CA SER A 34 -6.41 14.12 -3.07
C SER A 34 -7.79 13.51 -2.83
N ILE A 35 -8.82 14.34 -2.69
CA ILE A 35 -10.20 13.85 -2.51
C ILE A 35 -10.73 13.16 -3.77
N LYS A 36 -10.30 13.58 -4.96
CA LYS A 36 -10.61 12.86 -6.22
C LYS A 36 -10.03 11.45 -6.24
N VAL A 37 -8.81 11.27 -5.72
CA VAL A 37 -8.19 9.95 -5.60
C VAL A 37 -8.98 9.06 -4.63
N LEU A 38 -9.41 9.60 -3.48
CA LEU A 38 -10.28 8.87 -2.54
C LEU A 38 -11.64 8.52 -3.18
N LEU A 39 -12.24 9.43 -3.93
CA LEU A 39 -13.50 9.15 -4.63
C LEU A 39 -13.34 8.08 -5.70
N GLU A 40 -12.27 8.09 -6.48
CA GLU A 40 -11.96 7.03 -7.44
C GLU A 40 -11.86 5.67 -6.75
N ASN A 41 -11.16 5.62 -5.61
CA ASN A 41 -11.00 4.42 -4.82
C ASN A 41 -12.37 3.85 -4.35
N LEU A 42 -13.24 4.70 -3.82
CA LEU A 42 -14.59 4.30 -3.42
C LEU A 42 -15.42 3.79 -4.62
N LEU A 43 -15.38 4.49 -5.76
CA LEU A 43 -16.11 4.08 -6.96
C LEU A 43 -15.64 2.72 -7.51
N ARG A 44 -14.36 2.42 -7.35
CA ARG A 44 -13.76 1.17 -7.81
C ARG A 44 -14.10 -0.03 -6.94
N TYR A 45 -14.29 0.19 -5.65
CA TYR A 45 -14.54 -0.87 -4.67
C TYR A 45 -15.98 -0.88 -4.12
N GLU A 46 -16.89 -0.09 -4.73
CA GLU A 46 -18.30 -0.07 -4.32
C GLU A 46 -18.93 -1.46 -4.52
N ASP A 47 -19.41 -2.04 -3.43
CA ASP A 47 -19.98 -3.39 -3.36
C ASP A 47 -21.26 -3.45 -2.50
N ASP A 48 -21.81 -2.30 -2.11
CA ASP A 48 -22.94 -2.12 -1.18
C ASP A 48 -22.72 -2.79 0.22
N LEU A 49 -21.52 -3.28 0.52
CA LEU A 49 -21.19 -3.96 1.77
C LEU A 49 -20.03 -3.26 2.50
N SER A 50 -18.82 -3.33 1.95
CA SER A 50 -17.64 -2.68 2.52
C SER A 50 -17.49 -1.23 2.07
N VAL A 51 -17.83 -0.95 0.83
CA VAL A 51 -17.92 0.39 0.25
C VAL A 51 -19.34 0.64 -0.21
N THR A 52 -20.02 1.57 0.41
CA THR A 52 -21.43 1.86 0.15
C THR A 52 -21.62 3.19 -0.58
N LYS A 53 -22.76 3.33 -1.24
CA LYS A 53 -23.18 4.59 -1.88
C LYS A 53 -23.19 5.76 -0.90
N ASN A 54 -23.52 5.53 0.37
CA ASN A 54 -23.50 6.56 1.40
C ASN A 54 -22.09 7.15 1.61
N GLN A 55 -21.05 6.34 1.55
CA GLN A 55 -19.67 6.79 1.64
C GLN A 55 -19.25 7.64 0.42
N ILE A 56 -19.72 7.27 -0.77
CA ILE A 56 -19.51 8.05 -2.00
C ILE A 56 -20.24 9.41 -1.92
N GLU A 57 -21.49 9.43 -1.46
CA GLU A 57 -22.27 10.65 -1.24
C GLU A 57 -21.67 11.55 -0.16
N ALA A 58 -21.00 10.99 0.85
CA ALA A 58 -20.28 11.75 1.86
C ALA A 58 -19.15 12.60 1.25
N ILE A 59 -18.48 12.14 0.20
CA ILE A 59 -17.48 12.91 -0.54
C ILE A 59 -18.15 14.10 -1.27
N LYS A 60 -19.33 13.90 -1.85
CA LYS A 60 -20.11 14.98 -2.47
C LYS A 60 -20.55 16.02 -1.43
N THR A 61 -20.98 15.57 -0.26
CA THR A 61 -21.37 16.45 0.86
C THR A 61 -20.17 17.26 1.36
N TRP A 62 -19.00 16.64 1.46
CA TRP A 62 -17.75 17.31 1.84
C TRP A 62 -17.42 18.50 0.92
N LEU A 63 -17.79 18.45 -0.35
CA LEU A 63 -17.56 19.56 -1.27
C LEU A 63 -18.19 20.88 -0.78
N LYS A 64 -19.36 20.80 -0.14
CA LYS A 64 -20.10 21.95 0.41
C LYS A 64 -19.63 22.29 1.82
N GLU A 65 -19.53 21.28 2.68
CA GLU A 65 -19.33 21.47 4.12
C GLU A 65 -17.87 21.58 4.54
N LYS A 66 -16.93 21.12 3.68
CA LYS A 66 -15.48 21.04 3.94
C LYS A 66 -15.09 20.24 5.18
N LYS A 67 -16.00 19.41 5.67
CA LYS A 67 -15.85 18.51 6.81
C LYS A 67 -16.72 17.28 6.59
N SER A 68 -16.38 16.16 7.21
CA SER A 68 -17.19 14.97 7.24
C SER A 68 -17.10 14.32 8.62
N LYS A 69 -18.19 13.67 9.04
CA LYS A 69 -18.23 12.76 10.19
C LYS A 69 -18.41 11.30 9.73
N THR A 70 -18.50 11.09 8.44
CA THR A 70 -18.67 9.77 7.84
C THR A 70 -17.30 9.15 7.63
N GLU A 71 -17.07 8.00 8.18
CA GLU A 71 -15.92 7.15 7.86
C GLU A 71 -16.07 6.57 6.47
N ILE A 72 -14.98 6.47 5.75
CA ILE A 72 -14.92 5.87 4.43
C ILE A 72 -13.98 4.67 4.43
N ALA A 73 -14.34 3.62 3.72
CA ALA A 73 -13.42 2.52 3.45
C ALA A 73 -12.34 2.98 2.46
N TYR A 74 -11.12 2.48 2.64
CA TYR A 74 -10.00 2.79 1.77
C TYR A 74 -9.14 1.55 1.53
N ARG A 75 -8.86 1.26 0.26
CA ARG A 75 -7.98 0.16 -0.14
C ARG A 75 -6.81 0.72 -0.95
N PRO A 76 -5.60 0.78 -0.39
CA PRO A 76 -4.44 1.28 -1.10
C PRO A 76 -4.07 0.37 -2.28
N ALA A 77 -3.46 0.94 -3.31
CA ALA A 77 -2.89 0.17 -4.41
C ALA A 77 -1.75 -0.74 -3.92
N ARG A 78 -1.01 -0.26 -2.92
CA ARG A 78 0.09 -1.02 -2.32
C ARG A 78 0.34 -0.60 -0.87
N VAL A 79 1.05 -1.48 -0.15
CA VAL A 79 1.46 -1.28 1.23
C VAL A 79 2.98 -1.28 1.28
N LEU A 80 3.56 -0.29 1.95
CA LEU A 80 4.99 -0.22 2.21
C LEU A 80 5.25 -0.58 3.67
N LEU A 81 6.03 -1.62 3.88
CA LEU A 81 6.45 -2.07 5.19
C LEU A 81 7.93 -1.77 5.38
N GLN A 82 8.30 -1.26 6.54
CA GLN A 82 9.69 -1.32 6.98
C GLN A 82 9.91 -2.60 7.80
N ASP A 83 11.16 -2.99 8.00
CA ASP A 83 11.50 -4.28 8.58
C ASP A 83 11.04 -4.47 10.04
N TYR A 84 11.07 -3.44 10.89
CA TYR A 84 10.62 -3.59 12.28
C TYR A 84 9.10 -3.71 12.42
N THR A 85 8.35 -2.91 11.68
CA THR A 85 6.88 -2.90 11.76
C THR A 85 6.26 -3.92 10.81
N GLY A 86 6.94 -4.30 9.75
CA GLY A 86 6.44 -5.20 8.72
C GLY A 86 6.55 -6.68 9.07
N ILE A 87 7.60 -7.08 9.80
CA ILE A 87 7.80 -8.49 10.17
C ILE A 87 6.65 -9.05 11.02
N PRO A 88 6.11 -8.33 12.02
CA PRO A 88 4.92 -8.79 12.72
C PRO A 88 3.73 -9.05 11.80
N ALA A 89 3.47 -8.17 10.84
CA ALA A 89 2.37 -8.37 9.87
C ALA A 89 2.58 -9.63 9.01
N VAL A 90 3.82 -9.93 8.60
CA VAL A 90 4.14 -11.17 7.88
C VAL A 90 3.97 -12.40 8.79
N ALA A 91 4.32 -12.29 10.06
CA ALA A 91 4.11 -13.34 11.06
C ALA A 91 2.61 -13.64 11.26
N ASP A 92 1.78 -12.61 11.32
CA ASP A 92 0.31 -12.76 11.40
C ASP A 92 -0.25 -13.47 10.17
N LEU A 93 0.20 -13.12 8.97
CA LEU A 93 -0.19 -13.84 7.74
C LEU A 93 0.25 -15.31 7.76
N ALA A 94 1.44 -15.60 8.30
CA ALA A 94 1.92 -16.97 8.48
C ALA A 94 1.04 -17.75 9.47
N ALA A 95 0.69 -17.16 10.60
CA ALA A 95 -0.21 -17.73 11.60
C ALA A 95 -1.62 -17.98 11.03
N MET A 96 -2.13 -17.05 10.20
CA MET A 96 -3.40 -17.25 9.50
C MET A 96 -3.35 -18.46 8.55
N ARG A 97 -2.25 -18.67 7.82
CA ARG A 97 -2.06 -19.86 6.98
C ARG A 97 -2.08 -21.15 7.80
N GLU A 98 -1.41 -21.16 8.95
CA GLU A 98 -1.41 -22.30 9.86
C GLU A 98 -2.83 -22.61 10.37
N ALA A 99 -3.56 -21.59 10.83
CA ALA A 99 -4.94 -21.75 11.28
C ALA A 99 -5.89 -22.28 10.19
N VAL A 100 -5.69 -21.85 8.93
CA VAL A 100 -6.46 -22.37 7.77
C VAL A 100 -6.12 -23.82 7.50
N LYS A 101 -4.84 -24.19 7.56
CA LYS A 101 -4.36 -25.58 7.42
C LYS A 101 -4.94 -26.51 8.50
N ASP A 102 -5.00 -26.05 9.75
CA ASP A 102 -5.58 -26.79 10.87
C ASP A 102 -7.08 -27.07 10.69
N LYS A 103 -7.75 -26.23 9.89
CA LYS A 103 -9.15 -26.43 9.47
C LYS A 103 -9.28 -27.30 8.22
N ASN A 104 -8.19 -27.96 7.76
CA ASN A 104 -8.13 -28.76 6.53
C ASN A 104 -8.55 -27.97 5.27
N LYS A 105 -8.23 -26.66 5.23
CA LYS A 105 -8.45 -25.80 4.07
C LYS A 105 -7.11 -25.43 3.42
N ASP A 106 -7.15 -24.92 2.20
CA ASP A 106 -5.95 -24.53 1.48
C ASP A 106 -5.32 -23.24 2.07
N PRO A 107 -4.12 -23.31 2.67
CA PRO A 107 -3.44 -22.15 3.23
C PRO A 107 -3.03 -21.11 2.18
N ASN A 108 -2.93 -21.49 0.89
CA ASN A 108 -2.55 -20.57 -0.19
C ASN A 108 -3.65 -19.52 -0.50
N THR A 109 -4.85 -19.69 0.07
CA THR A 109 -5.90 -18.67 0.01
C THR A 109 -5.56 -17.43 0.83
N ILE A 110 -4.63 -17.54 1.80
CA ILE A 110 -4.16 -16.40 2.60
C ILE A 110 -2.98 -15.74 1.88
N ASN A 111 -3.24 -14.54 1.38
CA ASN A 111 -2.26 -13.64 0.76
C ASN A 111 -2.58 -12.19 1.15
N PRO A 112 -1.62 -11.26 1.08
CA PRO A 112 -1.93 -9.84 1.15
C PRO A 112 -2.95 -9.44 0.08
N LEU A 113 -3.97 -8.68 0.45
CA LEU A 113 -5.00 -8.22 -0.49
C LEU A 113 -4.49 -7.12 -1.43
N SER A 114 -3.52 -6.33 -0.99
CA SER A 114 -2.79 -5.35 -1.82
C SER A 114 -1.35 -5.79 -1.99
N ALA A 115 -0.68 -5.30 -3.02
CA ALA A 115 0.76 -5.53 -3.20
C ALA A 115 1.53 -4.98 -2.00
N VAL A 116 2.47 -5.74 -1.48
CA VAL A 116 3.30 -5.36 -0.31
C VAL A 116 4.76 -5.33 -0.70
N ASP A 117 5.41 -4.22 -0.42
CA ASP A 117 6.86 -4.06 -0.47
C ASP A 117 7.39 -3.87 0.95
N LEU A 118 8.27 -4.77 1.40
CA LEU A 118 8.98 -4.64 2.67
C LEU A 118 10.43 -4.24 2.40
N VAL A 119 10.82 -3.07 2.91
CA VAL A 119 12.18 -2.53 2.75
C VAL A 119 12.97 -2.74 4.04
N ILE A 120 14.14 -3.35 3.91
CA ILE A 120 15.05 -3.59 5.03
C ILE A 120 16.06 -2.44 5.08
N ASP A 121 15.84 -1.49 5.97
CA ASP A 121 16.70 -0.31 6.14
C ASP A 121 16.92 0.10 7.58
N HIS A 122 15.89 0.11 8.43
CA HIS A 122 15.95 0.64 9.79
C HIS A 122 16.68 -0.28 10.75
N SER A 123 16.78 -1.57 10.47
CA SER A 123 17.52 -2.52 11.29
C SER A 123 19.03 -2.53 11.00
N VAL A 124 19.44 -1.95 9.88
CA VAL A 124 20.85 -1.95 9.46
C VAL A 124 21.66 -0.98 10.32
N GLN A 125 22.67 -1.51 11.00
CA GLN A 125 23.55 -0.73 11.86
C GLN A 125 24.88 -0.44 11.18
N VAL A 126 25.47 0.72 11.48
CA VAL A 126 26.82 1.08 11.03
C VAL A 126 27.83 0.57 12.03
N ASP A 127 28.35 -0.64 11.82
CA ASP A 127 29.40 -1.24 12.65
C ASP A 127 30.80 -0.76 12.25
N GLN A 128 30.98 -0.42 10.97
CA GLN A 128 32.23 0.09 10.41
C GLN A 128 32.00 1.34 9.58
N SER A 129 32.95 2.29 9.64
CA SER A 129 32.87 3.55 8.92
C SER A 129 34.23 4.00 8.38
N ALA A 130 34.21 5.02 7.53
CA ALA A 130 35.39 5.73 7.02
C ALA A 130 36.42 4.88 6.25
N LYS A 131 35.99 3.73 5.68
CA LYS A 131 36.82 2.90 4.79
C LYS A 131 36.02 2.59 3.52
N SER A 132 36.72 2.31 2.41
CA SER A 132 36.10 2.00 1.13
C SER A 132 35.24 0.72 1.15
N ASP A 133 35.56 -0.22 2.02
CA ASP A 133 34.89 -1.51 2.19
C ASP A 133 33.88 -1.55 3.36
N SER A 134 33.64 -0.41 4.02
CA SER A 134 32.75 -0.34 5.19
C SER A 134 31.32 -0.72 4.87
N PHE A 135 30.82 -0.34 3.69
CA PHE A 135 29.48 -0.67 3.25
C PHE A 135 29.29 -2.19 3.13
N ASP A 136 30.16 -2.87 2.38
CA ASP A 136 30.07 -4.31 2.16
C ASP A 136 30.17 -5.09 3.46
N LYS A 137 31.06 -4.65 4.35
CA LYS A 137 31.22 -5.26 5.68
C LYS A 137 30.01 -5.08 6.57
N ASN A 138 29.38 -3.92 6.56
CA ASN A 138 28.15 -3.68 7.32
C ASN A 138 27.01 -4.58 6.81
N VAL A 139 26.87 -4.72 5.51
CA VAL A 139 25.88 -5.64 4.91
C VAL A 139 26.16 -7.09 5.31
N GLU A 140 27.42 -7.54 5.25
CA GLU A 140 27.81 -8.90 5.67
C GLU A 140 27.49 -9.15 7.15
N ILE A 141 27.83 -8.21 8.04
CA ILE A 141 27.52 -8.29 9.46
C ILE A 141 26.01 -8.34 9.70
N GLU A 142 25.25 -7.53 8.96
CA GLU A 142 23.80 -7.50 9.05
C GLU A 142 23.19 -8.87 8.68
N PHE A 143 23.59 -9.48 7.57
CA PHE A 143 23.13 -10.82 7.19
C PHE A 143 23.51 -11.89 8.22
N LYS A 144 24.69 -11.80 8.81
CA LYS A 144 25.14 -12.73 9.87
C LYS A 144 24.33 -12.55 11.17
N ARG A 145 24.04 -11.29 11.54
CA ARG A 145 23.30 -10.94 12.77
C ARG A 145 21.82 -11.35 12.68
N ASN A 146 21.20 -11.15 11.53
CA ASN A 146 19.77 -11.29 11.32
C ASN A 146 19.39 -12.44 10.36
N GLY A 147 20.23 -13.46 10.23
CA GLY A 147 20.04 -14.55 9.27
C GLY A 147 18.72 -15.31 9.40
N GLU A 148 18.24 -15.56 10.63
CA GLU A 148 16.93 -16.19 10.87
C GLU A 148 15.78 -15.32 10.36
N ARG A 149 15.81 -14.02 10.63
CA ARG A 149 14.84 -13.04 10.14
C ARG A 149 14.78 -13.05 8.62
N TYR A 150 15.93 -13.01 7.97
CA TYR A 150 15.99 -13.00 6.50
C TYR A 150 15.55 -14.32 5.88
N SER A 151 15.81 -15.45 6.55
CA SER A 151 15.27 -16.74 6.13
C SER A 151 13.75 -16.77 6.18
N PHE A 152 13.16 -16.23 7.24
CA PHE A 152 11.71 -16.09 7.38
C PHE A 152 11.12 -15.17 6.30
N LEU A 153 11.71 -14.00 6.08
CA LEU A 153 11.25 -13.06 5.05
C LEU A 153 11.37 -13.65 3.64
N LYS A 154 12.48 -14.35 3.35
CA LYS A 154 12.66 -15.06 2.07
C LYS A 154 11.60 -16.12 1.84
N TRP A 155 11.24 -16.85 2.89
CA TRP A 155 10.10 -17.77 2.85
C TRP A 155 8.80 -17.03 2.53
N GLY A 156 8.53 -15.92 3.20
CA GLY A 156 7.34 -15.08 2.96
C GLY A 156 7.24 -14.62 1.51
N GLN A 157 8.34 -14.15 0.92
CA GLN A 157 8.38 -13.74 -0.49
C GLN A 157 8.07 -14.89 -1.46
N GLN A 158 8.40 -16.11 -1.10
CA GLN A 158 8.09 -17.30 -1.91
C GLN A 158 6.67 -17.83 -1.66
N ALA A 159 6.19 -17.67 -0.44
CA ALA A 159 4.90 -18.19 -0.01
C ALA A 159 3.71 -17.29 -0.41
N PHE A 160 3.88 -15.97 -0.41
CA PHE A 160 2.82 -15.02 -0.70
C PHE A 160 2.96 -14.46 -2.12
N ASN A 161 1.85 -14.38 -2.84
CA ASN A 161 1.84 -13.94 -4.24
C ASN A 161 2.12 -12.43 -4.39
N ASN A 162 1.68 -11.61 -3.42
CA ASN A 162 1.71 -10.15 -3.47
C ASN A 162 2.73 -9.56 -2.49
N PHE A 163 3.80 -10.28 -2.18
CA PHE A 163 4.79 -9.85 -1.21
C PHE A 163 6.20 -9.83 -1.81
N ARG A 164 6.85 -8.69 -1.71
CA ARG A 164 8.19 -8.45 -2.23
C ARG A 164 9.09 -7.85 -1.15
N ILE A 165 10.37 -8.24 -1.14
CA ILE A 165 11.36 -7.75 -0.19
C ILE A 165 12.44 -6.98 -0.93
N VAL A 166 12.78 -5.81 -0.40
CA VAL A 166 13.94 -5.03 -0.79
C VAL A 166 15.05 -5.31 0.24
N PRO A 167 16.20 -5.88 -0.19
CA PRO A 167 17.24 -6.33 0.72
C PRO A 167 17.98 -5.16 1.39
N PRO A 168 18.71 -5.43 2.50
CA PRO A 168 19.50 -4.42 3.18
C PRO A 168 20.58 -3.85 2.25
N GLY A 169 20.94 -2.58 2.47
CA GLY A 169 21.93 -1.88 1.66
C GLY A 169 21.41 -1.30 0.35
N THR A 170 20.11 -1.45 0.03
CA THR A 170 19.51 -0.88 -1.18
C THR A 170 19.27 0.63 -1.04
N GLY A 171 18.96 1.10 0.17
CA GLY A 171 18.69 2.50 0.47
C GLY A 171 17.60 2.67 1.54
N ILE A 172 17.34 3.91 1.87
CA ILE A 172 16.31 4.29 2.85
C ILE A 172 14.93 4.01 2.26
N CYS A 173 14.02 3.49 3.06
CA CYS A 173 12.66 3.11 2.70
C CYS A 173 11.93 4.18 1.85
N HIS A 174 12.00 5.45 2.29
CA HIS A 174 11.32 6.56 1.59
C HIS A 174 11.92 6.84 0.21
N GLN A 175 13.26 6.83 0.09
CA GLN A 175 13.94 7.06 -1.19
C GLN A 175 13.69 5.90 -2.14
N VAL A 176 13.82 4.66 -1.68
CA VAL A 176 13.50 3.46 -2.46
C VAL A 176 12.05 3.50 -2.93
N ASN A 177 11.12 3.92 -2.07
CA ASN A 177 9.73 4.08 -2.44
C ASN A 177 9.55 5.09 -3.58
N LEU A 178 10.08 6.30 -3.45
CA LEU A 178 9.88 7.37 -4.44
C LEU A 178 10.60 7.12 -5.75
N GLU A 179 11.78 6.52 -5.72
CA GLU A 179 12.64 6.38 -6.89
C GLU A 179 12.39 5.08 -7.67
N TYR A 180 11.95 4.01 -7.00
CA TYR A 180 11.89 2.68 -7.62
C TYR A 180 10.54 1.99 -7.50
N LEU A 181 9.77 2.19 -6.43
CA LEU A 181 8.55 1.45 -6.17
C LEU A 181 7.29 2.19 -6.59
N SER A 182 7.27 3.53 -6.42
CA SER A 182 6.10 4.35 -6.73
C SER A 182 5.84 4.45 -8.23
N LYS A 183 4.57 4.54 -8.58
CA LYS A 183 4.09 4.76 -9.94
C LYS A 183 3.06 5.88 -9.90
N VAL A 184 2.92 6.63 -10.98
CA VAL A 184 1.84 7.62 -11.08
C VAL A 184 0.49 6.92 -11.27
N VAL A 185 0.51 5.86 -12.09
CA VAL A 185 -0.66 5.03 -12.38
C VAL A 185 -0.31 3.58 -12.10
N TRP A 186 -1.12 2.95 -11.29
CA TRP A 186 -1.08 1.52 -11.03
C TRP A 186 -1.93 0.77 -12.04
N SER A 187 -1.56 -0.48 -12.31
CA SER A 187 -2.38 -1.35 -13.14
C SER A 187 -2.52 -2.72 -12.51
N GLU A 188 -3.73 -3.24 -12.51
CA GLU A 188 -4.04 -4.57 -11.98
C GLU A 188 -4.97 -5.29 -12.94
N GLU A 189 -4.82 -6.61 -13.03
CA GLU A 189 -5.71 -7.46 -13.83
C GLU A 189 -6.76 -8.08 -12.91
N PHE A 190 -8.02 -7.89 -13.25
CA PHE A 190 -9.16 -8.44 -12.53
C PHE A 190 -10.19 -8.96 -13.54
N ASP A 191 -10.61 -10.22 -13.41
CA ASP A 191 -11.56 -10.91 -14.31
C ASP A 191 -11.17 -10.83 -15.80
N GLY A 192 -9.87 -10.87 -16.10
CA GLY A 192 -9.35 -10.81 -17.48
C GLY A 192 -9.29 -9.41 -18.08
N ASP A 193 -9.70 -8.39 -17.35
CA ASP A 193 -9.59 -6.98 -17.74
C ASP A 193 -8.47 -6.29 -16.98
N LYS A 194 -7.79 -5.35 -17.63
CA LYS A 194 -6.73 -4.53 -17.02
C LYS A 194 -7.29 -3.19 -16.58
N TYR A 195 -7.23 -2.93 -15.28
CA TYR A 195 -7.70 -1.69 -14.67
C TYR A 195 -6.53 -0.75 -14.41
N LEU A 196 -6.77 0.55 -14.66
CA LEU A 196 -5.84 1.64 -14.34
C LEU A 196 -6.43 2.51 -13.24
N PHE A 197 -5.61 2.85 -12.26
CA PHE A 197 -6.00 3.71 -11.13
C PHE A 197 -4.77 4.44 -10.54
N PRO A 198 -4.98 5.52 -9.77
CA PRO A 198 -3.89 6.24 -9.14
C PRO A 198 -3.07 5.35 -8.19
N ASP A 199 -1.76 5.51 -8.19
CA ASP A 199 -0.92 4.91 -7.14
C ASP A 199 -1.28 5.53 -5.79
N THR A 200 -1.56 4.66 -4.83
CA THR A 200 -1.91 5.03 -3.47
C THR A 200 -1.21 4.10 -2.50
N LEU A 201 -0.69 4.65 -1.42
CA LEU A 201 0.17 3.96 -0.48
C LEU A 201 -0.38 4.07 0.95
N VAL A 202 -0.28 2.97 1.70
CA VAL A 202 -0.27 2.96 3.15
C VAL A 202 1.08 2.42 3.61
N GLY A 203 1.76 3.17 4.45
CA GLY A 203 3.05 2.79 5.02
C GLY A 203 2.93 2.44 6.50
N THR A 204 3.74 1.48 6.95
CA THR A 204 3.90 1.12 8.38
C THR A 204 5.29 1.48 8.89
N ASP A 205 5.89 2.50 8.33
CA ASP A 205 7.19 2.99 8.77
C ASP A 205 7.08 3.73 10.11
N SER A 206 8.01 3.46 11.03
CA SER A 206 8.06 4.10 12.34
C SER A 206 8.24 5.62 12.25
N CYS A 207 8.95 6.12 11.24
CA CYS A 207 9.06 7.56 10.98
C CYS A 207 7.73 8.18 10.57
N LEU A 208 6.94 7.50 9.75
CA LEU A 208 5.61 7.96 9.35
C LEU A 208 4.64 7.95 10.53
N LEU A 209 4.68 6.93 11.37
CA LEU A 209 3.87 6.86 12.59
C LEU A 209 4.24 7.99 13.55
N TYR A 210 5.52 8.24 13.76
CA TYR A 210 5.98 9.32 14.63
C TYR A 210 5.54 10.71 14.13
N THR A 211 5.66 10.98 12.84
CA THR A 211 5.25 12.27 12.26
C THR A 211 3.73 12.42 12.19
N SER A 212 2.98 11.35 12.00
CA SER A 212 1.51 11.37 12.02
C SER A 212 0.99 11.59 13.44
N ASP A 213 1.58 10.90 14.42
CA ASP A 213 1.23 11.01 15.83
C ASP A 213 1.58 12.40 16.37
N ALA A 214 2.70 12.97 15.97
CA ALA A 214 3.08 14.33 16.31
C ALA A 214 2.12 15.40 15.73
N ALA A 215 1.39 15.10 14.67
CA ALA A 215 0.38 16.00 14.11
C ALA A 215 -0.94 15.96 14.90
N ASP A 216 -1.24 14.87 15.60
CA ASP A 216 -2.39 14.73 16.51
C ASP A 216 -2.08 15.24 17.92
N ASP A 217 -0.81 15.45 18.26
CA ASP A 217 -0.37 15.93 19.56
C ASP A 217 -0.50 17.45 19.65
N THR A 218 -1.75 17.92 19.77
CA THR A 218 -2.08 19.35 19.92
C THR A 218 -1.65 19.93 21.27
N ASP A 219 -1.15 19.10 22.18
CA ASP A 219 -0.71 19.51 23.53
C ASP A 219 0.78 19.87 23.60
N SER A 220 1.52 19.83 22.49
CA SER A 220 2.96 20.13 22.43
C SER A 220 3.30 21.51 21.85
N VAL A 221 2.36 22.48 21.87
CA VAL A 221 2.60 23.89 21.48
C VAL A 221 2.35 24.82 22.65
#